data_133122267cb198ed1ca4708d3a78b7f2
#
_entry.id   133122267cb198ed1ca4708d3a78b7f2
#
_cell.length_a   1.000
_cell.length_b   1.000
_cell.length_c   1.000
_cell.angle_alpha   90.00
_cell.angle_beta   90.00
_cell.angle_gamma   90.00
#
_symmetry.space_group_name_H-M   'P 1'
#
loop_
_entity.id
_entity.type
_entity.pdbx_description
1 polymer ?
#
loop_
_entity_poly.entity_id
_entity_poly.type
_entity_poly.pdbx_seq_one_letter_code
_entity_poly.pdbx_strand_id
1 'polypeptide(L)'
;MITAFRHRVRAAELIAALLLASCNAGPAPGNLASDLQTYIEDEFSPGLLEVVAADWSNSPLLSWPEDETNVEYDAVLKVRRFHDFGNWHQPNAAALLNLLGAEPTESSGITPAGNKAGDLIQINGRIAYVKDGENWRIRSGANSSAIKDEESGPAHIGLISRIWSVASTGFDSTDSPAHEQIVTEELEAAERFIAARIARIEGGLAVASGPQGTVNWRLVNALARVAGDHDTSAVNIPVKDSFEALNLLKNERVNAAIIQNNEASMAILGTGSFESFGSSPNLRVLASLYPKPIHILVLAGSPIASASELADKRAAYIESGIASYIEAGDVLRAHRVPLVGLAEDLNGYTFDEGISLLTDGSIDALIATAASPAAPLHALLLEGKARILPLDSDAIALMTSGTSNYIALTIPAWTYPGQRRPIVTAGVAATLVTLSSEPTENVENILNLVFGKLDYVRLGSPIGALISRQTKNNGLTIPTHIGADAFFENISSDAAE
;
A
#
# COMPACT_ATOMS: atom_id res chain seq x y z
N MET A 1 49.20 21.36 -48.92
CA MET A 1 49.35 19.99 -48.33
C MET A 1 48.95 19.92 -46.84
N ILE A 2 48.72 21.04 -46.14
CA ILE A 2 48.37 21.08 -44.72
C ILE A 2 46.82 20.99 -44.48
N THR A 3 46.02 21.38 -45.46
CA THR A 3 44.55 21.38 -45.31
C THR A 3 43.92 19.98 -45.51
N ALA A 4 44.59 19.08 -46.22
CA ALA A 4 44.09 17.71 -46.42
C ALA A 4 44.35 16.77 -45.21
N PHE A 5 45.30 17.12 -44.36
CA PHE A 5 45.60 16.33 -43.15
C PHE A 5 44.63 16.60 -42.01
N ARG A 6 44.09 17.84 -41.89
CA ARG A 6 43.09 18.18 -40.84
C ARG A 6 41.71 17.55 -41.08
N HIS A 7 41.33 17.29 -42.32
CA HIS A 7 40.06 16.61 -42.61
C HIS A 7 40.11 15.09 -42.38
N ARG A 8 41.29 14.46 -42.52
CA ARG A 8 41.42 13.03 -42.25
C ARG A 8 41.48 12.69 -40.77
N VAL A 9 42.02 13.54 -39.93
CA VAL A 9 42.01 13.36 -38.46
C VAL A 9 40.62 13.53 -37.90
N ARG A 10 39.83 14.54 -38.36
CA ARG A 10 38.44 14.72 -37.91
C ARG A 10 37.49 13.61 -38.38
N ALA A 11 37.75 13.01 -39.54
CA ALA A 11 36.94 11.87 -40.01
C ALA A 11 37.29 10.59 -39.23
N ALA A 12 38.52 10.40 -38.82
CA ALA A 12 38.93 9.27 -38.01
C ALA A 12 38.43 9.38 -36.56
N GLU A 13 38.39 10.58 -35.99
CA GLU A 13 37.78 10.82 -34.66
C GLU A 13 36.27 10.67 -34.68
N LEU A 14 35.57 11.09 -35.75
CA LEU A 14 34.14 10.85 -35.91
C LEU A 14 33.79 9.37 -36.14
N ILE A 15 34.63 8.63 -36.87
CA ILE A 15 34.46 7.18 -37.06
C ILE A 15 34.79 6.41 -35.78
N ALA A 16 35.82 6.83 -35.02
CA ALA A 16 36.12 6.26 -33.72
C ALA A 16 35.01 6.55 -32.67
N ALA A 17 34.43 7.75 -32.68
CA ALA A 17 33.29 8.08 -31.83
C ALA A 17 32.01 7.31 -32.23
N LEU A 18 31.81 7.05 -33.52
CA LEU A 18 30.70 6.21 -34.01
C LEU A 18 30.94 4.70 -33.72
N LEU A 19 32.19 4.24 -33.70
CA LEU A 19 32.52 2.84 -33.37
C LEU A 19 32.52 2.60 -31.85
N LEU A 20 32.79 3.62 -31.02
CA LEU A 20 32.67 3.54 -29.58
C LEU A 20 31.19 3.66 -29.11
N ALA A 21 30.35 4.34 -29.88
CA ALA A 21 28.91 4.39 -29.61
C ALA A 21 28.18 3.06 -29.91
N SER A 22 28.77 2.16 -30.66
CA SER A 22 28.17 0.85 -30.97
C SER A 22 28.43 -0.23 -29.92
N CYS A 23 29.30 0.02 -28.93
CA CYS A 23 29.65 -0.98 -27.91
C CYS A 23 28.83 -0.86 -26.61
N ASN A 24 27.96 0.12 -26.47
CA ASN A 24 27.09 0.28 -25.30
C ASN A 24 25.69 0.66 -25.73
N ALA A 25 25.09 -0.12 -26.64
CA ALA A 25 23.70 0.06 -27.02
C ALA A 25 22.80 -0.29 -25.83
N GLY A 26 22.04 0.69 -25.34
CA GLY A 26 21.01 0.47 -24.34
C GLY A 26 19.84 -0.37 -24.87
N PRO A 27 18.77 -0.55 -24.06
CA PRO A 27 17.58 -1.23 -24.54
C PRO A 27 17.01 -0.48 -25.76
N ALA A 28 16.49 -1.24 -26.74
CA ALA A 28 16.02 -0.66 -27.98
C ALA A 28 14.56 -0.19 -27.84
N PRO A 29 14.24 1.08 -28.11
CA PRO A 29 12.86 1.58 -28.00
C PRO A 29 11.84 0.76 -28.79
N GLY A 30 12.22 0.26 -29.97
CA GLY A 30 11.35 -0.57 -30.81
C GLY A 30 10.98 -1.93 -30.22
N ASN A 31 11.65 -2.37 -29.18
CA ASN A 31 11.36 -3.65 -28.51
C ASN A 31 10.45 -3.50 -27.30
N LEU A 32 10.20 -2.28 -26.81
CA LEU A 32 9.47 -2.05 -25.56
C LEU A 32 8.13 -2.77 -25.50
N ALA A 33 7.33 -2.71 -26.56
CA ALA A 33 6.02 -3.37 -26.59
C ALA A 33 6.13 -4.89 -26.47
N SER A 34 7.11 -5.51 -27.14
CA SER A 34 7.37 -6.96 -27.04
C SER A 34 7.95 -7.36 -25.70
N ASP A 35 8.81 -6.54 -25.14
CA ASP A 35 9.43 -6.78 -23.84
C ASP A 35 8.39 -6.68 -22.72
N LEU A 36 7.51 -5.65 -22.77
CA LEU A 36 6.37 -5.50 -21.87
C LEU A 36 5.37 -6.64 -22.00
N GLN A 37 5.07 -7.08 -23.24
CA GLN A 37 4.17 -8.22 -23.44
C GLN A 37 4.73 -9.48 -22.78
N THR A 38 5.99 -9.80 -23.03
CA THR A 38 6.67 -10.94 -22.42
C THR A 38 6.68 -10.83 -20.90
N TYR A 39 7.00 -9.66 -20.39
CA TYR A 39 7.05 -9.39 -18.95
C TYR A 39 5.68 -9.56 -18.28
N ILE A 40 4.59 -9.07 -18.88
CA ILE A 40 3.23 -9.23 -18.39
C ILE A 40 2.78 -10.71 -18.45
N GLU A 41 3.10 -11.42 -19.52
CA GLU A 41 2.78 -12.84 -19.66
C GLU A 41 3.51 -13.70 -18.63
N ASP A 42 4.78 -13.39 -18.34
CA ASP A 42 5.61 -14.14 -17.41
C ASP A 42 5.27 -13.84 -15.95
N GLU A 43 5.02 -12.56 -15.62
CA GLU A 43 5.00 -12.10 -14.22
C GLU A 43 3.62 -11.69 -13.71
N PHE A 44 2.61 -11.50 -14.57
CA PHE A 44 1.26 -11.11 -14.13
C PHE A 44 0.22 -12.20 -14.38
N SER A 45 -0.33 -12.28 -15.59
CA SER A 45 -1.39 -13.25 -15.92
C SER A 45 -1.36 -13.58 -17.40
N PRO A 46 -0.94 -14.81 -17.79
CA PRO A 46 -0.89 -15.22 -19.18
C PRO A 46 -2.22 -15.06 -19.90
N GLY A 47 -2.20 -14.42 -21.08
CA GLY A 47 -3.35 -14.25 -21.95
C GLY A 47 -4.46 -13.34 -21.42
N LEU A 48 -4.20 -12.54 -20.38
CA LEU A 48 -5.17 -11.57 -19.84
C LEU A 48 -5.06 -10.22 -20.55
N LEU A 49 -3.86 -9.75 -20.79
CA LEU A 49 -3.57 -8.43 -21.36
C LEU A 49 -2.75 -8.55 -22.63
N GLU A 50 -3.01 -7.65 -23.58
CA GLU A 50 -2.25 -7.48 -24.81
C GLU A 50 -1.68 -6.05 -24.81
N VAL A 51 -0.38 -5.91 -25.03
CA VAL A 51 0.24 -4.62 -25.26
C VAL A 51 -0.06 -4.18 -26.69
N VAL A 52 -0.95 -3.18 -26.84
CA VAL A 52 -1.36 -2.66 -28.15
C VAL A 52 -0.37 -1.62 -28.66
N ALA A 53 0.15 -0.81 -27.76
CA ALA A 53 1.16 0.21 -28.06
C ALA A 53 2.02 0.42 -26.81
N ALA A 54 3.28 0.74 -27.02
CA ALA A 54 4.18 1.20 -25.97
C ALA A 54 5.28 2.07 -26.59
N ASP A 55 5.48 3.25 -26.02
CA ASP A 55 6.48 4.22 -26.43
C ASP A 55 7.25 4.76 -25.22
N TRP A 56 8.49 5.13 -25.39
CA TRP A 56 9.28 5.78 -24.35
C TRP A 56 8.79 7.23 -24.15
N SER A 57 8.51 7.60 -22.89
CA SER A 57 8.09 8.96 -22.55
C SER A 57 9.25 9.96 -22.55
N ASN A 58 10.48 9.49 -22.33
CA ASN A 58 11.69 10.29 -22.34
C ASN A 58 12.64 9.92 -23.48
N SER A 59 13.36 10.91 -24.00
CA SER A 59 14.38 10.67 -25.02
C SER A 59 15.52 9.79 -24.44
N PRO A 60 16.01 8.82 -25.21
CA PRO A 60 17.08 7.96 -24.76
C PRO A 60 18.31 8.78 -24.38
N LEU A 61 18.98 8.36 -23.30
CA LEU A 61 20.25 8.95 -22.87
C LEU A 61 21.31 8.77 -23.95
N LEU A 62 22.20 9.77 -24.09
CA LEU A 62 23.33 9.69 -25.05
C LEU A 62 24.38 8.63 -24.64
N SER A 63 24.34 8.19 -23.38
CA SER A 63 25.15 7.07 -22.86
C SER A 63 24.35 6.32 -21.80
N TRP A 64 24.35 5.00 -21.88
CA TRP A 64 23.68 4.12 -20.95
C TRP A 64 24.64 3.66 -19.85
N PRO A 65 24.15 3.47 -18.59
CA PRO A 65 24.93 2.76 -17.55
C PRO A 65 25.29 1.35 -18.02
N GLU A 66 26.37 0.80 -17.49
CA GLU A 66 26.91 -0.47 -18.00
C GLU A 66 25.99 -1.67 -17.78
N ASP A 67 25.21 -1.69 -16.67
CA ASP A 67 24.50 -2.90 -16.24
C ASP A 67 23.00 -2.71 -16.01
N GLU A 68 22.50 -1.49 -15.73
CA GLU A 68 21.10 -1.23 -15.39
C GLU A 68 20.66 0.18 -15.78
N THR A 69 19.42 0.32 -16.25
CA THR A 69 18.82 1.63 -16.56
C THR A 69 17.31 1.62 -16.31
N ASN A 70 16.75 2.78 -15.94
CA ASN A 70 15.32 3.00 -15.79
C ASN A 70 14.77 3.71 -17.02
N VAL A 71 13.65 3.22 -17.53
CA VAL A 71 12.96 3.75 -18.70
C VAL A 71 11.56 4.17 -18.27
N GLU A 72 11.19 5.43 -18.55
CA GLU A 72 9.83 5.91 -18.44
C GLU A 72 9.10 5.67 -19.75
N TYR A 73 7.85 5.20 -19.69
CA TYR A 73 7.12 4.78 -20.87
C TYR A 73 5.62 5.03 -20.75
N ASP A 74 4.96 5.18 -21.89
CA ASP A 74 3.52 5.15 -22.07
C ASP A 74 3.14 3.86 -22.77
N ALA A 75 2.14 3.14 -22.23
CA ALA A 75 1.62 1.93 -22.84
C ALA A 75 0.10 1.89 -22.85
N VAL A 76 -0.45 1.23 -23.87
CA VAL A 76 -1.87 0.90 -23.97
C VAL A 76 -2.01 -0.62 -23.93
N LEU A 77 -2.71 -1.10 -22.91
CA LEU A 77 -3.00 -2.51 -22.72
C LEU A 77 -4.45 -2.78 -23.08
N LYS A 78 -4.72 -3.86 -23.80
CA LYS A 78 -6.07 -4.32 -24.13
C LYS A 78 -6.40 -5.55 -23.31
N VAL A 79 -7.53 -5.51 -22.64
CA VAL A 79 -8.06 -6.64 -21.88
C VAL A 79 -8.59 -7.72 -22.86
N ARG A 80 -8.12 -8.93 -22.73
CA ARG A 80 -8.47 -10.06 -23.63
C ARG A 80 -9.71 -10.83 -23.17
N ARG A 81 -10.01 -10.83 -21.88
CA ARG A 81 -11.17 -11.49 -21.27
C ARG A 81 -11.66 -10.68 -20.08
N PHE A 82 -12.92 -10.89 -19.69
CA PHE A 82 -13.43 -10.24 -18.47
C PHE A 82 -12.51 -10.52 -17.28
N HIS A 83 -12.18 -9.47 -16.54
CA HIS A 83 -11.37 -9.55 -15.33
C HIS A 83 -11.75 -8.45 -14.34
N ASP A 84 -12.02 -8.87 -13.09
CA ASP A 84 -12.31 -7.97 -11.98
C ASP A 84 -11.01 -7.60 -11.25
N PHE A 85 -10.43 -6.47 -11.62
CA PHE A 85 -9.22 -5.94 -11.01
C PHE A 85 -9.41 -5.47 -9.56
N GLY A 86 -10.65 -5.33 -9.08
CA GLY A 86 -10.97 -5.01 -7.69
C GLY A 86 -11.15 -6.25 -6.80
N ASN A 87 -11.09 -7.45 -7.35
CA ASN A 87 -11.27 -8.69 -6.60
C ASN A 87 -10.04 -8.99 -5.72
N TRP A 88 -10.27 -9.23 -4.43
CA TRP A 88 -9.18 -9.50 -3.48
C TRP A 88 -8.47 -10.84 -3.68
N HIS A 89 -9.10 -11.78 -4.39
CA HIS A 89 -8.62 -13.15 -4.60
C HIS A 89 -8.04 -13.40 -6.00
N GLN A 90 -7.97 -12.37 -6.84
CA GLN A 90 -7.45 -12.45 -8.21
C GLN A 90 -6.30 -11.46 -8.41
N PRO A 91 -5.47 -11.61 -9.46
CA PRO A 91 -4.52 -10.58 -9.86
C PRO A 91 -5.26 -9.24 -10.02
N ASN A 92 -4.93 -8.28 -9.18
CA ASN A 92 -5.70 -7.04 -9.04
C ASN A 92 -4.97 -5.82 -9.63
N ALA A 93 -5.65 -4.67 -9.64
CA ALA A 93 -5.09 -3.46 -10.19
C ALA A 93 -3.80 -3.02 -9.46
N ALA A 94 -3.72 -3.20 -8.15
CA ALA A 94 -2.51 -2.83 -7.40
C ALA A 94 -1.31 -3.70 -7.82
N ALA A 95 -1.53 -5.00 -8.04
CA ALA A 95 -0.48 -5.89 -8.53
C ALA A 95 -0.05 -5.52 -9.97
N LEU A 96 -0.99 -5.16 -10.84
CA LEU A 96 -0.69 -4.73 -12.21
C LEU A 96 0.13 -3.43 -12.22
N LEU A 97 -0.32 -2.41 -11.50
CA LEU A 97 0.36 -1.12 -11.44
C LEU A 97 1.75 -1.25 -10.83
N ASN A 98 1.88 -2.05 -9.78
CA ASN A 98 3.17 -2.31 -9.15
C ASN A 98 4.14 -3.04 -10.09
N LEU A 99 3.65 -4.04 -10.83
CA LEU A 99 4.44 -4.75 -11.83
C LEU A 99 4.97 -3.80 -12.91
N LEU A 100 4.11 -2.90 -13.37
CA LEU A 100 4.42 -1.98 -14.46
C LEU A 100 5.10 -0.69 -14.00
N GLY A 101 5.37 -0.54 -12.69
CA GLY A 101 5.98 0.66 -12.12
C GLY A 101 5.18 1.92 -12.38
N ALA A 102 3.85 1.79 -12.37
CA ALA A 102 2.93 2.87 -12.66
C ALA A 102 2.28 3.41 -11.39
N GLU A 103 2.11 4.71 -11.34
CA GLU A 103 1.31 5.36 -10.31
C GLU A 103 -0.20 5.29 -10.71
N PRO A 104 -1.12 5.18 -9.73
CA PRO A 104 -2.55 5.19 -10.03
C PRO A 104 -3.02 6.46 -10.72
N THR A 105 -2.39 7.60 -10.43
CA THR A 105 -2.65 8.90 -11.08
C THR A 105 -2.20 8.96 -12.54
N GLU A 106 -1.31 8.07 -12.92
CA GLU A 106 -0.70 7.97 -14.25
C GLU A 106 -1.27 6.78 -15.04
N SER A 107 -2.41 6.24 -14.58
CA SER A 107 -3.12 5.15 -15.22
C SER A 107 -4.61 5.44 -15.38
N SER A 108 -5.23 4.88 -16.40
CA SER A 108 -6.67 5.03 -16.66
C SER A 108 -7.26 3.77 -17.32
N GLY A 109 -8.60 3.65 -17.30
CA GLY A 109 -9.28 2.54 -17.93
C GLY A 109 -9.54 1.32 -17.03
N ILE A 110 -9.06 1.31 -15.77
CA ILE A 110 -9.43 0.27 -14.80
C ILE A 110 -10.80 0.61 -14.21
N THR A 111 -11.78 -0.29 -14.34
CA THR A 111 -13.15 -0.05 -13.88
C THR A 111 -13.49 -0.84 -12.60
N PRO A 112 -14.33 -0.26 -11.70
CA PRO A 112 -14.74 -0.89 -10.43
C PRO A 112 -15.48 -2.23 -10.61
N ALA A 113 -16.26 -2.34 -11.68
CA ALA A 113 -17.07 -3.53 -11.97
C ALA A 113 -16.31 -4.60 -12.77
N GLY A 114 -15.00 -4.42 -12.92
CA GLY A 114 -14.16 -5.22 -13.78
C GLY A 114 -14.12 -4.72 -15.22
N ASN A 115 -13.10 -5.11 -15.95
CA ASN A 115 -12.90 -4.76 -17.35
C ASN A 115 -13.35 -5.91 -18.24
N LYS A 116 -13.99 -5.56 -19.37
CA LYS A 116 -14.46 -6.53 -20.39
C LYS A 116 -13.38 -6.74 -21.45
N ALA A 117 -13.50 -7.83 -22.18
CA ALA A 117 -12.68 -8.05 -23.36
C ALA A 117 -12.82 -6.90 -24.35
N GLY A 118 -11.70 -6.31 -24.73
CA GLY A 118 -11.64 -5.15 -25.62
C GLY A 118 -11.42 -3.82 -24.91
N ASP A 119 -11.64 -3.73 -23.61
CA ASP A 119 -11.36 -2.51 -22.85
C ASP A 119 -9.87 -2.18 -22.91
N LEU A 120 -9.56 -0.89 -22.90
CA LEU A 120 -8.19 -0.38 -22.92
C LEU A 120 -7.82 0.20 -21.58
N ILE A 121 -6.62 -0.14 -21.12
CA ILE A 121 -5.99 0.43 -19.94
C ILE A 121 -4.77 1.20 -20.41
N GLN A 122 -4.70 2.48 -20.06
CA GLN A 122 -3.54 3.33 -20.33
C GLN A 122 -2.65 3.37 -19.10
N ILE A 123 -1.36 3.21 -19.31
CA ILE A 123 -0.34 3.16 -18.26
C ILE A 123 0.78 4.13 -18.64
N ASN A 124 1.12 5.04 -17.73
CA ASN A 124 2.39 5.72 -17.74
C ASN A 124 3.20 5.12 -16.58
N GLY A 125 4.34 4.53 -16.88
CA GLY A 125 5.10 3.76 -15.91
C GLY A 125 6.60 3.92 -16.07
N ARG A 126 7.31 3.35 -15.09
CA ARG A 126 8.78 3.29 -15.10
C ARG A 126 9.23 1.87 -14.84
N ILE A 127 10.06 1.33 -15.73
CA ILE A 127 10.63 -0.01 -15.60
C ILE A 127 12.15 0.05 -15.63
N ALA A 128 12.77 -0.89 -14.92
CA ALA A 128 14.21 -1.09 -14.95
C ALA A 128 14.56 -2.14 -16.00
N TYR A 129 15.50 -1.81 -16.87
CA TYR A 129 16.20 -2.76 -17.74
C TYR A 129 17.51 -3.16 -17.12
N VAL A 130 17.82 -4.44 -17.16
CA VAL A 130 19.12 -5.01 -16.76
C VAL A 130 19.77 -5.72 -17.93
N LYS A 131 21.09 -5.62 -18.02
CA LYS A 131 21.87 -6.28 -19.05
C LYS A 131 22.08 -7.76 -18.70
N ASP A 132 21.72 -8.64 -19.62
CA ASP A 132 21.91 -10.07 -19.50
C ASP A 132 22.75 -10.55 -20.72
N GLY A 133 24.05 -10.62 -20.53
CA GLY A 133 25.01 -10.86 -21.62
C GLY A 133 25.06 -9.67 -22.60
N GLU A 134 24.67 -9.90 -23.86
CA GLU A 134 24.58 -8.85 -24.89
C GLU A 134 23.17 -8.24 -25.01
N ASN A 135 22.16 -8.79 -24.28
CA ASN A 135 20.76 -8.38 -24.38
C ASN A 135 20.33 -7.58 -23.15
N TRP A 136 19.34 -6.71 -23.36
CA TRP A 136 18.64 -6.02 -22.29
C TRP A 136 17.30 -6.70 -22.06
N ARG A 137 16.94 -6.89 -20.79
CA ARG A 137 15.61 -7.38 -20.40
C ARG A 137 15.03 -6.56 -19.26
N ILE A 138 13.71 -6.49 -19.16
CA ILE A 138 13.05 -5.87 -18.02
C ILE A 138 13.41 -6.67 -16.77
N ARG A 139 13.82 -5.96 -15.71
CA ARG A 139 14.11 -6.59 -14.42
C ARG A 139 12.81 -7.11 -13.83
N SER A 140 12.72 -8.40 -13.59
CA SER A 140 11.60 -9.01 -12.90
C SER A 140 11.46 -8.44 -11.50
N GLY A 141 10.31 -7.78 -11.23
CA GLY A 141 9.92 -7.30 -9.91
C GLY A 141 10.55 -6.02 -9.38
N ALA A 142 11.05 -5.11 -10.19
CA ALA A 142 11.88 -3.99 -9.72
C ALA A 142 11.28 -2.58 -9.87
N ASN A 143 10.00 -2.39 -9.69
CA ASN A 143 9.48 -1.03 -9.75
C ASN A 143 8.84 -0.56 -8.43
N SER A 144 9.67 -0.54 -7.37
CA SER A 144 9.40 0.33 -6.24
C SER A 144 10.03 1.69 -6.53
N SER A 145 9.32 2.55 -7.23
CA SER A 145 9.66 3.97 -7.21
C SER A 145 9.49 4.45 -5.78
N ALA A 146 10.60 4.79 -5.13
CA ALA A 146 10.54 5.59 -3.93
C ALA A 146 9.74 6.85 -4.29
N ILE A 147 8.54 6.96 -3.74
CA ILE A 147 7.71 8.16 -3.87
C ILE A 147 8.56 9.27 -3.29
N LYS A 148 9.02 10.17 -4.13
CA LYS A 148 9.58 11.44 -3.66
C LYS A 148 8.41 12.20 -3.06
N ASP A 149 8.50 12.47 -1.76
CA ASP A 149 7.60 13.39 -1.08
C ASP A 149 7.63 14.72 -1.82
N GLU A 150 6.58 15.04 -2.59
CA GLU A 150 6.34 16.41 -3.00
C GLU A 150 5.79 17.16 -1.78
N GLU A 151 6.65 17.92 -1.16
CA GLU A 151 6.27 19.01 -0.26
C GLU A 151 5.40 20.00 -1.02
N SER A 152 4.10 19.91 -0.84
CA SER A 152 3.21 21.02 -1.14
C SER A 152 2.79 21.70 0.17
N GLY A 153 3.64 22.58 0.63
CA GLY A 153 3.28 23.53 1.66
C GLY A 153 2.84 24.84 1.04
N PRO A 154 1.70 25.40 1.41
CA PRO A 154 1.65 26.84 1.52
C PRO A 154 0.73 27.33 2.64
N ALA A 155 0.92 28.57 3.01
CA ALA A 155 0.09 29.50 3.75
C ALA A 155 0.21 29.56 5.30
N HIS A 156 0.62 28.51 6.00
CA HIS A 156 0.72 28.57 7.49
C HIS A 156 2.13 28.81 8.03
N ILE A 157 3.14 28.91 7.15
CA ILE A 157 4.55 29.16 7.50
C ILE A 157 4.72 30.39 8.40
N GLY A 158 3.94 31.44 8.18
CA GLY A 158 4.03 32.67 8.98
C GLY A 158 3.53 32.51 10.43
N LEU A 159 2.59 31.64 10.72
CA LEU A 159 2.12 31.35 12.07
C LEU A 159 3.08 30.39 12.78
N ILE A 160 3.49 29.32 12.08
CA ILE A 160 4.48 28.34 12.58
C ILE A 160 5.78 29.06 12.91
N SER A 161 6.28 29.95 12.03
CA SER A 161 7.49 30.72 12.29
C SER A 161 7.38 31.63 13.52
N ARG A 162 6.19 32.21 13.80
CA ARG A 162 5.97 33.01 15.00
C ARG A 162 5.90 32.16 16.27
N ILE A 163 5.22 31.01 16.21
CA ILE A 163 5.15 30.09 17.34
C ILE A 163 6.54 29.50 17.60
N TRP A 164 7.28 29.14 16.56
CA TRP A 164 8.67 28.72 16.64
C TRP A 164 9.57 29.78 17.26
N SER A 165 9.44 31.05 16.86
CA SER A 165 10.17 32.16 17.44
C SER A 165 9.87 32.32 18.94
N VAL A 166 8.62 32.13 19.37
CA VAL A 166 8.24 32.17 20.78
C VAL A 166 8.76 30.95 21.53
N ALA A 167 8.67 29.77 20.94
CA ALA A 167 9.20 28.52 21.51
C ALA A 167 10.73 28.57 21.66
N SER A 168 11.44 29.13 20.69
CA SER A 168 12.90 29.22 20.69
C SER A 168 13.44 30.32 21.66
N THR A 169 12.67 31.38 21.97
CA THR A 169 13.07 32.42 22.91
C THR A 169 12.94 32.01 24.38
N GLY A 170 12.17 30.95 24.69
CA GLY A 170 12.01 30.37 26.03
C GLY A 170 13.08 29.35 26.41
N PHE A 171 13.88 28.91 25.46
CA PHE A 171 14.96 27.93 25.69
C PHE A 171 16.31 28.66 25.64
N ASP A 172 16.72 29.17 26.77
CA ASP A 172 18.06 29.70 26.94
C ASP A 172 19.05 28.53 26.91
N SER A 173 19.85 28.52 25.88
CA SER A 173 21.00 27.65 25.67
C SER A 173 20.75 26.19 25.27
N THR A 174 21.36 25.90 24.18
CA THR A 174 21.90 24.64 23.67
C THR A 174 20.95 23.73 22.93
N ASP A 175 21.05 23.84 21.64
CA ASP A 175 21.25 22.76 20.62
C ASP A 175 21.02 21.31 21.11
N SER A 176 19.86 21.01 21.70
CA SER A 176 19.43 19.63 21.84
C SER A 176 18.50 19.28 20.70
N PRO A 177 18.92 18.45 19.72
CA PRO A 177 18.07 18.00 18.63
C PRO A 177 16.76 17.39 19.12
N ALA A 178 16.75 16.82 20.33
CA ALA A 178 15.55 16.26 20.95
C ALA A 178 14.50 17.32 21.34
N HIS A 179 14.92 18.50 21.78
CA HIS A 179 13.97 19.58 22.09
C HIS A 179 13.36 20.16 20.81
N GLU A 180 14.16 20.34 19.77
CA GLU A 180 13.70 20.80 18.46
C GLU A 180 12.69 19.82 17.86
N GLN A 181 12.97 18.53 17.95
CA GLN A 181 12.07 17.49 17.49
C GLN A 181 10.73 17.49 18.23
N ILE A 182 10.74 17.59 19.57
CA ILE A 182 9.51 17.65 20.39
C ILE A 182 8.67 18.86 20.01
N VAL A 183 9.29 20.05 19.90
CA VAL A 183 8.56 21.27 19.53
C VAL A 183 7.97 21.16 18.13
N THR A 184 8.71 20.59 17.19
CA THR A 184 8.23 20.37 15.82
C THR A 184 7.03 19.41 15.80
N GLU A 185 7.13 18.27 16.49
CA GLU A 185 6.06 17.26 16.58
C GLU A 185 4.77 17.85 17.19
N GLU A 186 4.88 18.63 18.27
CA GLU A 186 3.73 19.26 18.93
C GLU A 186 3.09 20.36 18.07
N LEU A 187 3.89 21.15 17.37
CA LEU A 187 3.40 22.20 16.48
C LEU A 187 2.69 21.63 15.26
N GLU A 188 3.26 20.59 14.65
CA GLU A 188 2.62 19.86 13.55
C GLU A 188 1.32 19.19 14.00
N ALA A 189 1.28 18.62 15.21
CA ALA A 189 0.06 18.08 15.79
C ALA A 189 -1.00 19.16 16.00
N ALA A 190 -0.61 20.31 16.56
CA ALA A 190 -1.52 21.45 16.77
C ALA A 190 -2.09 21.97 15.45
N GLU A 191 -1.25 22.12 14.41
CA GLU A 191 -1.69 22.53 13.07
C GLU A 191 -2.76 21.58 12.52
N ARG A 192 -2.49 20.27 12.55
CA ARG A 192 -3.43 19.24 12.09
C ARG A 192 -4.77 19.31 12.82
N PHE A 193 -4.74 19.47 14.14
CA PHE A 193 -5.98 19.57 14.94
C PHE A 193 -6.74 20.86 14.69
N ILE A 194 -6.07 21.97 14.47
CA ILE A 194 -6.71 23.23 14.10
C ILE A 194 -7.38 23.10 12.73
N ALA A 195 -6.67 22.58 11.73
CA ALA A 195 -7.17 22.37 10.39
C ALA A 195 -8.41 21.44 10.39
N ALA A 196 -8.35 20.31 11.13
CA ALA A 196 -9.48 19.41 11.27
C ALA A 196 -10.71 20.08 11.89
N ARG A 197 -10.51 20.92 12.92
CA ARG A 197 -11.61 21.62 13.59
C ARG A 197 -12.23 22.69 12.71
N ILE A 198 -11.41 23.43 11.95
CA ILE A 198 -11.90 24.41 10.97
C ILE A 198 -12.71 23.69 9.87
N ALA A 199 -12.15 22.63 9.28
CA ALA A 199 -12.84 21.85 8.24
C ALA A 199 -14.21 21.39 8.71
N ARG A 200 -14.33 20.84 9.93
CA ARG A 200 -15.62 20.40 10.48
C ARG A 200 -16.62 21.53 10.70
N ILE A 201 -16.15 22.73 11.12
CA ILE A 201 -17.03 23.90 11.30
C ILE A 201 -17.55 24.40 9.94
N GLU A 202 -16.77 24.25 8.89
CA GLU A 202 -17.12 24.63 7.51
C GLU A 202 -17.91 23.53 6.77
N GLY A 203 -18.37 22.51 7.46
CA GLY A 203 -19.09 21.38 6.87
C GLY A 203 -18.20 20.36 6.16
N GLY A 204 -16.90 20.43 6.34
CA GLY A 204 -15.94 19.47 5.84
C GLY A 204 -15.77 18.25 6.74
N LEU A 205 -14.95 17.31 6.30
CA LEU A 205 -14.74 16.02 6.93
C LEU A 205 -13.30 15.92 7.46
N ALA A 206 -13.14 15.36 8.65
CA ALA A 206 -11.85 15.01 9.22
C ALA A 206 -11.77 13.50 9.42
N VAL A 207 -10.74 12.85 8.87
CA VAL A 207 -10.57 11.40 8.92
C VAL A 207 -9.22 11.06 9.53
N ALA A 208 -9.23 10.28 10.62
CA ALA A 208 -8.01 9.72 11.21
C ALA A 208 -7.53 8.53 10.39
N SER A 209 -6.27 8.55 9.98
CA SER A 209 -5.73 7.54 9.07
C SER A 209 -4.82 6.52 9.78
N GLY A 210 -3.64 6.84 10.03
CA GLY A 210 -2.56 6.04 10.60
C GLY A 210 -1.28 6.86 10.51
N PRO A 211 -0.15 6.32 10.93
CA PRO A 211 1.13 7.03 10.84
C PRO A 211 1.41 7.53 9.43
N GLN A 212 2.09 8.66 9.35
CA GLN A 212 2.47 9.27 8.07
C GLN A 212 3.26 8.27 7.20
N GLY A 213 3.01 8.31 5.90
CA GLY A 213 3.65 7.38 4.94
C GLY A 213 3.04 5.98 4.88
N THR A 214 2.09 5.63 5.77
CA THR A 214 1.40 4.33 5.72
C THR A 214 0.35 4.26 4.61
N VAL A 215 -0.14 3.06 4.32
CA VAL A 215 -1.19 2.83 3.33
C VAL A 215 -2.47 3.60 3.67
N ASN A 216 -2.91 3.59 4.94
CA ASN A 216 -4.08 4.34 5.39
C ASN A 216 -3.88 5.86 5.19
N TRP A 217 -2.71 6.38 5.55
CA TRP A 217 -2.39 7.79 5.38
C TRP A 217 -2.46 8.23 3.91
N ARG A 218 -1.87 7.44 3.00
CA ARG A 218 -1.93 7.71 1.57
C ARG A 218 -3.36 7.65 1.03
N LEU A 219 -4.14 6.68 1.49
CA LEU A 219 -5.55 6.56 1.10
C LEU A 219 -6.36 7.80 1.52
N VAL A 220 -6.23 8.24 2.78
CA VAL A 220 -6.98 9.42 3.25
C VAL A 220 -6.50 10.70 2.57
N ASN A 221 -5.21 10.83 2.24
CA ASN A 221 -4.72 11.94 1.41
C ASN A 221 -5.32 11.92 0.00
N ALA A 222 -5.49 10.75 -0.59
CA ALA A 222 -6.19 10.64 -1.87
C ALA A 222 -7.66 11.07 -1.74
N LEU A 223 -8.35 10.66 -0.67
CA LEU A 223 -9.73 11.11 -0.38
C LEU A 223 -9.80 12.62 -0.19
N ALA A 224 -8.85 13.22 0.53
CA ALA A 224 -8.81 14.67 0.74
C ALA A 224 -8.63 15.44 -0.58
N ARG A 225 -7.80 14.94 -1.49
CA ARG A 225 -7.67 15.52 -2.85
C ARG A 225 -8.97 15.40 -3.64
N VAL A 226 -9.58 14.22 -3.66
CA VAL A 226 -10.87 13.99 -4.34
C VAL A 226 -11.95 14.91 -3.78
N ALA A 227 -11.98 15.15 -2.47
CA ALA A 227 -12.90 16.08 -1.84
C ALA A 227 -12.71 17.51 -2.39
N GLY A 228 -11.46 18.01 -2.43
CA GLY A 228 -11.14 19.35 -2.95
C GLY A 228 -11.56 19.56 -4.40
N ASP A 229 -11.45 18.53 -5.23
CA ASP A 229 -11.88 18.57 -6.64
C ASP A 229 -13.43 18.61 -6.80
N HIS A 230 -14.18 18.38 -5.72
CA HIS A 230 -15.65 18.29 -5.72
C HIS A 230 -16.35 19.23 -4.72
N ASP A 231 -15.73 20.39 -4.44
CA ASP A 231 -16.26 21.42 -3.53
C ASP A 231 -16.57 20.93 -2.11
N THR A 232 -15.91 19.87 -1.68
CA THR A 232 -16.00 19.32 -0.32
C THR A 232 -14.64 19.45 0.34
N SER A 233 -14.58 19.87 1.60
CA SER A 233 -13.33 19.88 2.35
C SER A 233 -13.16 18.57 3.10
N ALA A 234 -11.99 17.92 2.95
CA ALA A 234 -11.62 16.78 3.77
C ALA A 234 -10.16 16.91 4.23
N VAL A 235 -9.92 16.59 5.49
CA VAL A 235 -8.61 16.69 6.13
C VAL A 235 -8.16 15.34 6.65
N ASN A 236 -6.92 14.97 6.32
CA ASN A 236 -6.27 13.78 6.85
C ASN A 236 -5.63 14.10 8.20
N ILE A 237 -5.98 13.35 9.22
CA ILE A 237 -5.39 13.43 10.56
C ILE A 237 -4.51 12.18 10.77
N PRO A 238 -3.20 12.29 10.60
CA PRO A 238 -2.29 11.19 10.91
C PRO A 238 -2.35 10.90 12.42
N VAL A 239 -2.42 9.64 12.78
CA VAL A 239 -2.42 9.15 14.16
C VAL A 239 -1.39 8.04 14.29
N LYS A 240 -0.81 7.88 15.48
CA LYS A 240 0.20 6.86 15.70
C LYS A 240 -0.37 5.44 15.73
N ASP A 241 -1.60 5.29 16.25
CA ASP A 241 -2.25 3.99 16.46
C ASP A 241 -3.79 4.11 16.56
N SER A 242 -4.46 2.99 16.70
CA SER A 242 -5.91 2.92 16.85
C SER A 242 -6.43 3.48 18.18
N PHE A 243 -5.60 3.55 19.22
CA PHE A 243 -5.99 4.20 20.49
C PHE A 243 -6.15 5.69 20.29
N GLU A 244 -5.18 6.33 19.63
CA GLU A 244 -5.27 7.76 19.30
C GLU A 244 -6.44 8.03 18.35
N ALA A 245 -6.64 7.20 17.33
CA ALA A 245 -7.77 7.31 16.41
C ALA A 245 -9.13 7.29 17.14
N LEU A 246 -9.32 6.33 18.05
CA LEU A 246 -10.56 6.22 18.83
C LEU A 246 -10.71 7.34 19.85
N ASN A 247 -9.61 7.84 20.41
CA ASN A 247 -9.63 9.00 21.29
C ASN A 247 -10.11 10.26 20.55
N LEU A 248 -9.63 10.45 19.32
CA LEU A 248 -10.07 11.56 18.47
C LEU A 248 -11.55 11.44 18.12
N LEU A 249 -12.06 10.24 17.82
CA LEU A 249 -13.48 9.99 17.61
C LEU A 249 -14.32 10.29 18.86
N LYS A 250 -13.92 9.76 20.03
CA LYS A 250 -14.61 9.98 21.31
C LYS A 250 -14.70 11.46 21.69
N ASN A 251 -13.68 12.24 21.34
CA ASN A 251 -13.61 13.67 21.61
C ASN A 251 -14.16 14.52 20.45
N GLU A 252 -14.83 13.90 19.49
CA GLU A 252 -15.42 14.55 18.31
C GLU A 252 -14.40 15.42 17.53
N ARG A 253 -13.14 14.98 17.48
CA ARG A 253 -12.08 15.67 16.74
C ARG A 253 -12.03 15.26 15.28
N VAL A 254 -12.51 14.05 14.97
CA VAL A 254 -12.61 13.50 13.61
C VAL A 254 -14.01 12.92 13.41
N ASN A 255 -14.45 12.84 12.15
CA ASN A 255 -15.74 12.25 11.77
C ASN A 255 -15.64 10.73 11.60
N ALA A 256 -14.49 10.25 11.13
CA ALA A 256 -14.23 8.83 10.91
C ALA A 256 -12.76 8.49 11.15
N ALA A 257 -12.48 7.20 11.29
CA ALA A 257 -11.13 6.69 11.42
C ALA A 257 -10.96 5.39 10.63
N ILE A 258 -9.74 5.10 10.19
CA ILE A 258 -9.39 3.81 9.60
C ILE A 258 -8.63 2.99 10.63
N ILE A 259 -9.24 1.89 11.10
CA ILE A 259 -8.64 0.91 12.01
C ILE A 259 -8.85 -0.51 11.48
N GLN A 260 -8.22 -1.50 12.06
CA GLN A 260 -8.46 -2.90 11.69
C GLN A 260 -9.78 -3.40 12.32
N ASN A 261 -10.47 -4.32 11.65
CA ASN A 261 -11.74 -4.87 12.14
C ASN A 261 -11.59 -5.62 13.47
N ASN A 262 -10.48 -6.33 13.69
CA ASN A 262 -10.19 -6.99 14.97
C ASN A 262 -9.94 -5.96 16.09
N GLU A 263 -9.27 -4.86 15.81
CA GLU A 263 -9.09 -3.75 16.74
C GLU A 263 -10.43 -3.08 17.07
N ALA A 264 -11.29 -2.88 16.06
CA ALA A 264 -12.64 -2.37 16.26
C ALA A 264 -13.49 -3.29 17.18
N SER A 265 -13.38 -4.61 17.00
CA SER A 265 -14.05 -5.61 17.83
C SER A 265 -13.55 -5.60 19.28
N MET A 266 -12.24 -5.54 19.48
CA MET A 266 -11.65 -5.41 20.81
C MET A 266 -12.02 -4.08 21.47
N ALA A 267 -12.07 -2.99 20.71
CA ALA A 267 -12.42 -1.67 21.22
C ALA A 267 -13.88 -1.57 21.69
N ILE A 268 -14.82 -2.16 20.96
CA ILE A 268 -16.24 -2.12 21.35
C ILE A 268 -16.49 -2.88 22.66
N LEU A 269 -15.74 -3.97 22.86
CA LEU A 269 -15.83 -4.84 24.05
C LEU A 269 -14.93 -4.37 25.20
N GLY A 270 -13.88 -3.62 24.95
CA GLY A 270 -12.85 -3.27 25.92
C GLY A 270 -12.01 -4.50 26.32
N THR A 271 -11.61 -5.31 25.32
CA THR A 271 -10.85 -6.56 25.56
C THR A 271 -9.51 -6.53 24.83
N GLY A 272 -8.64 -7.50 25.14
CA GLY A 272 -7.33 -7.62 24.51
C GLY A 272 -6.49 -6.35 24.72
N SER A 273 -5.94 -5.81 23.64
CA SER A 273 -5.14 -4.58 23.71
C SER A 273 -5.93 -3.36 24.23
N PHE A 274 -7.28 -3.42 24.25
CA PHE A 274 -8.14 -2.31 24.69
C PHE A 274 -8.62 -2.42 26.15
N GLU A 275 -8.14 -3.38 26.95
CA GLU A 275 -8.56 -3.50 28.36
C GLU A 275 -8.32 -2.21 29.15
N SER A 276 -7.17 -1.59 29.01
CA SER A 276 -6.83 -0.33 29.69
C SER A 276 -7.53 0.89 29.12
N PHE A 277 -7.93 0.84 27.85
CA PHE A 277 -8.64 1.91 27.17
C PHE A 277 -10.14 1.94 27.51
N GLY A 278 -10.68 0.79 27.91
CA GLY A 278 -12.08 0.57 28.18
C GLY A 278 -12.94 0.40 26.93
N SER A 279 -14.19 -0.01 27.15
CA SER A 279 -15.13 -0.28 26.05
C SER A 279 -15.57 0.99 25.31
N SER A 280 -15.87 0.81 24.01
CA SER A 280 -16.39 1.85 23.10
C SER A 280 -17.70 1.38 22.44
N PRO A 281 -18.80 1.20 23.21
CA PRO A 281 -20.03 0.59 22.73
C PRO A 281 -20.75 1.38 21.62
N ASN A 282 -20.39 2.67 21.48
CA ASN A 282 -20.92 3.55 20.45
C ASN A 282 -20.16 3.50 19.13
N LEU A 283 -19.10 2.68 19.04
CA LEU A 283 -18.35 2.51 17.80
C LEU A 283 -19.22 1.83 16.75
N ARG A 284 -19.17 2.32 15.52
CA ARG A 284 -19.90 1.79 14.36
C ARG A 284 -18.97 1.68 13.18
N VAL A 285 -19.16 0.65 12.36
CA VAL A 285 -18.46 0.53 11.11
C VAL A 285 -19.25 1.15 9.97
N LEU A 286 -18.56 1.83 9.05
CA LEU A 286 -19.12 2.35 7.82
C LEU A 286 -18.95 1.36 6.68
N ALA A 287 -17.73 0.83 6.52
CA ALA A 287 -17.42 -0.19 5.51
C ALA A 287 -16.07 -0.86 5.78
N SER A 288 -15.90 -2.04 5.23
CA SER A 288 -14.58 -2.64 4.98
C SER A 288 -13.97 -2.00 3.74
N LEU A 289 -12.69 -1.63 3.81
CA LEU A 289 -11.98 -0.94 2.74
C LEU A 289 -11.12 -1.90 1.92
N TYR A 290 -10.18 -2.58 2.57
CA TYR A 290 -9.26 -3.51 1.90
C TYR A 290 -8.72 -4.57 2.86
N PRO A 291 -8.29 -5.74 2.33
CA PRO A 291 -7.78 -6.82 3.15
C PRO A 291 -6.33 -6.57 3.57
N LYS A 292 -5.98 -7.10 4.72
CA LYS A 292 -4.62 -7.21 5.25
C LYS A 292 -4.30 -8.69 5.51
N PRO A 293 -3.84 -9.44 4.50
CA PRO A 293 -3.45 -10.82 4.67
C PRO A 293 -2.25 -10.97 5.62
N ILE A 294 -2.23 -12.09 6.33
CA ILE A 294 -1.09 -12.51 7.14
C ILE A 294 -0.07 -13.16 6.21
N HIS A 295 1.16 -12.70 6.28
CA HIS A 295 2.31 -13.23 5.58
C HIS A 295 3.22 -13.93 6.60
N ILE A 296 3.58 -15.18 6.35
CA ILE A 296 4.65 -15.86 7.10
C ILE A 296 5.83 -16.01 6.14
N LEU A 297 6.90 -15.28 6.41
CA LEU A 297 8.10 -15.29 5.59
C LEU A 297 9.16 -16.17 6.22
N VAL A 298 9.85 -16.94 5.39
CA VAL A 298 11.05 -17.70 5.72
C VAL A 298 12.10 -17.47 4.67
N LEU A 299 13.38 -17.70 4.98
CA LEU A 299 14.43 -17.64 3.96
C LEU A 299 14.11 -18.59 2.79
N ALA A 300 14.46 -18.23 1.58
CA ALA A 300 14.21 -19.02 0.38
C ALA A 300 14.78 -20.44 0.48
N GLY A 301 15.97 -20.59 1.07
CA GLY A 301 16.63 -21.88 1.34
C GLY A 301 16.21 -22.59 2.63
N SER A 302 15.27 -22.03 3.40
CA SER A 302 14.80 -22.65 4.65
C SER A 302 14.10 -23.99 4.38
N PRO A 303 14.35 -25.04 5.19
CA PRO A 303 13.62 -26.29 5.10
C PRO A 303 12.16 -26.21 5.58
N ILE A 304 11.78 -25.14 6.28
CA ILE A 304 10.44 -24.97 6.85
C ILE A 304 9.43 -24.85 5.70
N ALA A 305 8.54 -25.81 5.56
CA ALA A 305 7.54 -25.89 4.48
C ALA A 305 6.13 -25.46 4.92
N SER A 306 5.81 -25.52 6.20
CA SER A 306 4.51 -25.17 6.80
C SER A 306 4.69 -24.36 8.08
N ALA A 307 3.69 -23.56 8.44
CA ALA A 307 3.67 -22.82 9.69
C ALA A 307 3.64 -23.74 10.93
N SER A 308 3.15 -24.97 10.81
CA SER A 308 3.20 -25.97 11.89
C SER A 308 4.63 -26.43 12.26
N GLU A 309 5.60 -26.24 11.35
CA GLU A 309 7.01 -26.55 11.61
C GLU A 309 7.75 -25.40 12.34
N LEU A 310 7.05 -24.36 12.72
CA LEU A 310 7.60 -23.24 13.49
C LEU A 310 7.74 -23.57 15.00
N ALA A 311 7.30 -24.74 15.44
CA ALA A 311 7.59 -25.22 16.79
C ALA A 311 9.11 -25.26 17.01
N ASP A 312 9.56 -24.72 18.12
CA ASP A 312 10.99 -24.59 18.49
C ASP A 312 11.83 -23.75 17.50
N LYS A 313 11.19 -22.89 16.70
CA LYS A 313 11.84 -21.92 15.82
C LYS A 313 11.74 -20.51 16.39
N ARG A 314 12.71 -19.69 16.04
CA ARG A 314 12.72 -18.27 16.38
C ARG A 314 11.80 -17.53 15.41
N ALA A 315 10.66 -17.07 15.91
CA ALA A 315 9.71 -16.29 15.12
C ALA A 315 9.62 -14.87 15.69
N ALA A 316 9.41 -13.91 14.79
CA ALA A 316 9.14 -12.52 15.14
C ALA A 316 7.92 -12.02 14.35
N TYR A 317 7.35 -10.89 14.77
CA TYR A 317 6.26 -10.27 14.05
C TYR A 317 6.56 -8.80 13.72
N ILE A 318 5.87 -8.29 12.71
CA ILE A 318 5.91 -6.87 12.34
C ILE A 318 4.84 -6.10 13.11
N GLU A 319 5.22 -5.04 13.79
CA GLU A 319 4.31 -4.11 14.47
C GLU A 319 3.58 -3.23 13.46
N SER A 320 2.53 -3.76 12.85
CA SER A 320 1.69 -3.06 11.85
C SER A 320 0.38 -2.53 12.42
N GLY A 321 0.12 -2.71 13.71
CA GLY A 321 -1.05 -2.30 14.47
C GLY A 321 -0.96 -2.80 15.91
N ILE A 322 -1.83 -2.30 16.79
CA ILE A 322 -1.84 -2.68 18.22
C ILE A 322 -2.25 -4.14 18.46
N ALA A 323 -2.87 -4.77 17.46
CA ALA A 323 -3.27 -6.17 17.50
C ALA A 323 -2.22 -7.14 16.92
N SER A 324 -1.10 -6.65 16.40
CA SER A 324 -0.11 -7.48 15.67
C SER A 324 0.44 -8.65 16.47
N TYR A 325 0.68 -8.47 17.76
CA TYR A 325 1.09 -9.56 18.66
C TYR A 325 0.01 -10.65 18.76
N ILE A 326 -1.24 -10.24 18.91
CA ILE A 326 -2.39 -11.16 18.99
C ILE A 326 -2.53 -11.94 17.68
N GLU A 327 -2.43 -11.26 16.54
CA GLU A 327 -2.53 -11.88 15.22
C GLU A 327 -1.44 -12.93 14.99
N ALA A 328 -0.20 -12.60 15.33
CA ALA A 328 0.92 -13.54 15.25
C ALA A 328 0.71 -14.75 16.18
N GLY A 329 0.27 -14.50 17.41
CA GLY A 329 -0.05 -15.56 18.37
C GLY A 329 -1.21 -16.46 17.92
N ASP A 330 -2.26 -15.87 17.31
CA ASP A 330 -3.43 -16.63 16.82
C ASP A 330 -3.05 -17.54 15.65
N VAL A 331 -2.24 -17.05 14.73
CA VAL A 331 -1.72 -17.86 13.61
C VAL A 331 -0.91 -19.04 14.13
N LEU A 332 0.00 -18.82 15.08
CA LEU A 332 0.81 -19.89 15.63
C LEU A 332 -0.04 -20.91 16.39
N ARG A 333 -0.99 -20.46 17.23
CA ARG A 333 -1.94 -21.34 17.93
C ARG A 333 -2.80 -22.17 16.96
N ALA A 334 -3.29 -21.55 15.89
CA ALA A 334 -4.09 -22.24 14.89
C ALA A 334 -3.30 -23.38 14.19
N HIS A 335 -1.98 -23.21 14.06
CA HIS A 335 -1.07 -24.25 13.55
C HIS A 335 -0.53 -25.18 14.66
N ARG A 336 -1.10 -25.11 15.87
CA ARG A 336 -0.69 -25.93 17.05
C ARG A 336 0.77 -25.73 17.45
N VAL A 337 1.34 -24.59 17.14
CA VAL A 337 2.68 -24.20 17.60
C VAL A 337 2.57 -23.77 19.05
N PRO A 338 3.29 -24.40 19.98
CA PRO A 338 3.27 -24.01 21.39
C PRO A 338 3.83 -22.61 21.57
N LEU A 339 3.08 -21.72 22.26
CA LEU A 339 3.56 -20.38 22.58
C LEU A 339 4.45 -20.37 23.83
N VAL A 340 4.51 -21.49 24.60
CA VAL A 340 5.38 -21.62 25.77
C VAL A 340 6.82 -21.73 25.27
N GLY A 341 7.61 -20.71 25.57
CA GLY A 341 8.97 -20.54 25.04
C GLY A 341 9.04 -19.54 23.87
N LEU A 342 8.01 -19.45 23.02
CA LEU A 342 7.87 -18.41 21.97
C LEU A 342 7.34 -17.09 22.53
N ALA A 343 6.51 -17.14 23.60
CA ALA A 343 5.90 -15.92 24.17
C ALA A 343 6.92 -14.97 24.83
N GLU A 344 8.08 -15.49 25.27
CA GLU A 344 9.19 -14.68 25.78
C GLU A 344 10.10 -14.16 24.64
N ASP A 345 10.08 -14.83 23.47
CA ASP A 345 10.94 -14.55 22.32
C ASP A 345 10.17 -13.99 21.10
N LEU A 346 8.82 -13.94 21.14
CA LEU A 346 8.01 -13.36 20.08
C LEU A 346 8.02 -11.84 20.20
N ASN A 347 9.02 -11.21 19.62
CA ASN A 347 9.20 -9.76 19.65
C ASN A 347 8.62 -9.09 18.42
N GLY A 348 8.11 -7.86 18.61
CA GLY A 348 7.68 -6.98 17.57
C GLY A 348 8.81 -6.12 17.03
N TYR A 349 8.83 -5.94 15.73
CA TYR A 349 9.84 -5.16 15.03
C TYR A 349 9.22 -4.32 13.92
N THR A 350 9.91 -3.27 13.53
CA THR A 350 9.63 -2.58 12.26
C THR A 350 9.91 -3.51 11.07
N PHE A 351 9.43 -3.15 9.87
CA PHE A 351 9.72 -3.95 8.68
C PHE A 351 11.22 -4.09 8.42
N ASP A 352 11.98 -3.00 8.55
CA ASP A 352 13.41 -3.00 8.26
C ASP A 352 14.19 -3.87 9.24
N GLU A 353 13.87 -3.78 10.54
CA GLU A 353 14.48 -4.61 11.57
C GLU A 353 14.14 -6.09 11.38
N GLY A 354 12.85 -6.41 11.22
CA GLY A 354 12.39 -7.79 11.05
C GLY A 354 12.96 -8.46 9.80
N ILE A 355 13.03 -7.72 8.69
CA ILE A 355 13.66 -8.19 7.44
C ILE A 355 15.17 -8.41 7.64
N SER A 356 15.85 -7.51 8.34
CA SER A 356 17.27 -7.67 8.65
C SER A 356 17.51 -8.94 9.48
N LEU A 357 16.75 -9.14 10.56
CA LEU A 357 16.84 -10.32 11.41
C LEU A 357 16.54 -11.64 10.67
N LEU A 358 15.59 -11.60 9.72
CA LEU A 358 15.31 -12.77 8.89
C LEU A 358 16.46 -13.06 7.93
N THR A 359 17.01 -12.03 7.29
CA THR A 359 18.04 -12.20 6.25
C THR A 359 19.41 -12.56 6.82
N ASP A 360 19.75 -12.15 8.03
CA ASP A 360 20.97 -12.53 8.74
C ASP A 360 20.86 -13.86 9.49
N GLY A 361 19.65 -14.46 9.54
CA GLY A 361 19.38 -15.72 10.19
C GLY A 361 19.24 -15.63 11.71
N SER A 362 19.05 -14.44 12.27
CA SER A 362 18.75 -14.25 13.69
C SER A 362 17.38 -14.77 14.07
N ILE A 363 16.43 -14.77 13.12
CA ILE A 363 15.12 -15.41 13.21
C ILE A 363 14.91 -16.39 12.05
N ASP A 364 14.05 -17.38 12.26
CA ASP A 364 13.73 -18.42 11.28
C ASP A 364 12.48 -18.09 10.49
N ALA A 365 11.57 -17.30 11.08
CA ALA A 365 10.33 -16.83 10.44
C ALA A 365 9.95 -15.41 10.87
N LEU A 366 9.34 -14.67 9.96
CA LEU A 366 8.80 -13.34 10.19
C LEU A 366 7.31 -13.33 9.84
N ILE A 367 6.45 -12.92 10.78
CA ILE A 367 5.00 -12.84 10.61
C ILE A 367 4.62 -11.37 10.40
N ALA A 368 3.90 -11.08 9.32
CA ALA A 368 3.46 -9.72 9.02
C ALA A 368 2.01 -9.69 8.55
N THR A 369 1.18 -8.86 9.16
CA THR A 369 -0.19 -8.55 8.69
C THR A 369 -0.16 -7.23 7.95
N ALA A 370 -0.29 -7.27 6.62
CA ALA A 370 -0.14 -6.09 5.78
C ALA A 370 -1.01 -6.15 4.54
N ALA A 371 -1.39 -5.00 4.00
CA ALA A 371 -1.99 -4.93 2.66
C ALA A 371 -1.04 -5.52 1.61
N SER A 372 -1.59 -6.21 0.62
CA SER A 372 -0.81 -6.82 -0.46
C SER A 372 -1.01 -6.07 -1.79
N PRO A 373 0.09 -5.79 -2.50
CA PRO A 373 1.48 -6.01 -2.14
C PRO A 373 1.98 -5.03 -1.07
N ALA A 374 2.79 -5.52 -0.12
CA ALA A 374 3.49 -4.68 0.84
C ALA A 374 4.89 -4.36 0.32
N ALA A 375 5.22 -3.08 0.12
CA ALA A 375 6.46 -2.67 -0.51
C ALA A 375 7.75 -3.24 0.14
N PRO A 376 7.90 -3.28 1.49
CA PRO A 376 9.08 -3.90 2.09
C PRO A 376 9.20 -5.40 1.79
N LEU A 377 8.07 -6.13 1.78
CA LEU A 377 8.05 -7.55 1.46
C LEU A 377 8.32 -7.79 -0.03
N HIS A 378 7.79 -6.91 -0.87
CA HIS A 378 8.04 -6.96 -2.31
C HIS A 378 9.53 -6.84 -2.61
N ALA A 379 10.23 -5.87 -2.01
CA ALA A 379 11.67 -5.70 -2.17
C ALA A 379 12.46 -6.95 -1.72
N LEU A 380 12.13 -7.52 -0.56
CA LEU A 380 12.76 -8.72 -0.04
C LEU A 380 12.58 -9.95 -0.97
N LEU A 381 11.36 -10.13 -1.48
CA LEU A 381 11.01 -11.25 -2.36
C LEU A 381 11.60 -11.09 -3.75
N LEU A 382 11.78 -9.84 -4.21
CA LEU A 382 12.48 -9.52 -5.45
C LEU A 382 13.93 -9.99 -5.42
N GLU A 383 14.62 -9.82 -4.31
CA GLU A 383 15.98 -10.32 -4.13
C GLU A 383 16.07 -11.85 -4.09
N GLY A 384 14.94 -12.55 -4.09
CA GLY A 384 14.88 -14.01 -4.00
C GLY A 384 15.40 -14.58 -2.69
N LYS A 385 15.56 -13.75 -1.66
CA LYS A 385 16.11 -14.15 -0.36
C LYS A 385 15.10 -14.84 0.54
N ALA A 386 13.81 -14.58 0.34
CA ALA A 386 12.73 -15.13 1.15
C ALA A 386 11.60 -15.72 0.29
N ARG A 387 10.72 -16.45 0.93
CA ARG A 387 9.44 -16.91 0.37
C ARG A 387 8.34 -16.83 1.42
N ILE A 388 7.09 -16.75 0.96
CA ILE A 388 5.91 -16.73 1.83
C ILE A 388 5.38 -18.16 1.95
N LEU A 389 5.07 -18.58 3.18
CA LEU A 389 4.39 -19.84 3.46
C LEU A 389 2.88 -19.66 3.35
N PRO A 390 2.15 -20.60 2.72
CA PRO A 390 0.70 -20.67 2.86
C PRO A 390 0.33 -21.07 4.30
N LEU A 391 -0.84 -20.65 4.78
CA LEU A 391 -1.43 -21.22 5.97
C LEU A 391 -2.12 -22.56 5.66
N ASP A 392 -2.11 -23.45 6.64
CA ASP A 392 -2.80 -24.72 6.52
C ASP A 392 -4.33 -24.52 6.51
N SER A 393 -5.06 -25.28 5.70
CA SER A 393 -6.52 -25.13 5.54
C SER A 393 -7.28 -25.28 6.86
N ASP A 394 -6.83 -26.20 7.72
CA ASP A 394 -7.45 -26.43 9.04
C ASP A 394 -7.22 -25.24 9.97
N ALA A 395 -6.05 -24.62 9.88
CA ALA A 395 -5.73 -23.42 10.65
C ALA A 395 -6.57 -22.23 10.16
N ILE A 396 -6.73 -22.04 8.85
CA ILE A 396 -7.62 -21.01 8.30
C ILE A 396 -9.06 -21.26 8.75
N ALA A 397 -9.56 -22.49 8.65
CA ALA A 397 -10.91 -22.84 9.09
C ALA A 397 -11.13 -22.56 10.58
N LEU A 398 -10.14 -22.86 11.42
CA LEU A 398 -10.18 -22.54 12.85
C LEU A 398 -10.18 -21.04 13.11
N MET A 399 -9.28 -20.29 12.47
CA MET A 399 -9.16 -18.83 12.62
C MET A 399 -10.43 -18.09 12.15
N THR A 400 -11.11 -18.59 11.14
CA THR A 400 -12.28 -17.93 10.53
C THR A 400 -13.62 -18.48 11.04
N SER A 401 -13.59 -19.36 12.04
CA SER A 401 -14.82 -19.98 12.60
C SER A 401 -15.60 -19.04 13.51
N GLY A 402 -16.94 -19.17 13.51
CA GLY A 402 -17.82 -18.45 14.43
C GLY A 402 -17.86 -16.94 14.18
N THR A 403 -17.78 -16.14 15.24
CA THR A 403 -17.73 -14.67 15.21
C THR A 403 -16.30 -14.15 15.14
N SER A 404 -15.44 -14.83 14.42
CA SER A 404 -14.04 -14.48 14.31
C SER A 404 -13.83 -13.15 13.58
N ASN A 405 -12.79 -12.43 13.98
CA ASN A 405 -12.32 -11.22 13.31
C ASN A 405 -11.49 -11.51 12.05
N TYR A 406 -11.15 -12.78 11.82
CA TYR A 406 -10.35 -13.18 10.65
C TYR A 406 -11.23 -13.54 9.47
N ILE A 407 -10.72 -13.26 8.29
CA ILE A 407 -11.32 -13.63 7.00
C ILE A 407 -10.35 -14.55 6.25
N ALA A 408 -10.89 -15.57 5.57
CA ALA A 408 -10.11 -16.38 4.66
C ALA A 408 -9.72 -15.53 3.45
N LEU A 409 -8.45 -15.50 3.13
CA LEU A 409 -7.89 -14.69 2.05
C LEU A 409 -7.00 -15.53 1.15
N THR A 410 -6.82 -15.05 -0.05
CA THR A 410 -5.81 -15.56 -0.97
C THR A 410 -5.00 -14.39 -1.47
N ILE A 411 -3.68 -14.45 -1.31
CA ILE A 411 -2.77 -13.54 -2.00
C ILE A 411 -2.70 -14.06 -3.43
N PRO A 412 -3.23 -13.32 -4.43
CA PRO A 412 -3.26 -13.79 -5.81
C PRO A 412 -1.86 -14.10 -6.35
N ALA A 413 -1.77 -15.02 -7.29
CA ALA A 413 -0.52 -15.24 -8.01
C ALA A 413 -0.02 -13.91 -8.61
N TRP A 414 1.30 -13.79 -8.72
CA TRP A 414 1.99 -12.59 -9.24
C TRP A 414 1.83 -11.30 -8.41
N THR A 415 1.24 -11.38 -7.21
CA THR A 415 1.23 -10.24 -6.28
C THR A 415 2.65 -9.86 -5.84
N TYR A 416 3.53 -10.85 -5.72
CA TYR A 416 4.94 -10.65 -5.37
C TYR A 416 5.88 -11.26 -6.40
N PRO A 417 7.11 -10.75 -6.54
CA PRO A 417 8.12 -11.30 -7.44
C PRO A 417 8.35 -12.80 -7.19
N GLY A 418 8.39 -13.58 -8.26
CA GLY A 418 8.61 -15.03 -8.18
C GLY A 418 7.45 -15.84 -7.61
N GLN A 419 6.40 -15.21 -7.11
CA GLN A 419 5.21 -15.88 -6.58
C GLN A 419 4.26 -16.29 -7.71
N ARG A 420 4.50 -17.41 -8.34
CA ARG A 420 3.71 -17.91 -9.48
C ARG A 420 2.40 -18.61 -9.10
N ARG A 421 2.19 -18.92 -7.84
CA ARG A 421 0.98 -19.60 -7.34
C ARG A 421 0.28 -18.73 -6.30
N PRO A 422 -1.06 -18.79 -6.24
CA PRO A 422 -1.77 -18.12 -5.16
C PRO A 422 -1.35 -18.69 -3.80
N ILE A 423 -1.33 -17.85 -2.78
CA ILE A 423 -1.02 -18.24 -1.41
C ILE A 423 -2.30 -18.10 -0.59
N VAL A 424 -2.80 -19.23 -0.08
CA VAL A 424 -3.94 -19.23 0.83
C VAL A 424 -3.49 -18.78 2.21
N THR A 425 -4.27 -17.90 2.83
CA THR A 425 -3.96 -17.31 4.14
C THR A 425 -5.25 -16.89 4.84
N ALA A 426 -5.13 -16.43 6.05
CA ALA A 426 -6.15 -15.65 6.74
C ALA A 426 -5.65 -14.21 6.90
N GLY A 427 -6.51 -13.31 7.30
CA GLY A 427 -6.13 -11.93 7.58
C GLY A 427 -7.27 -11.15 8.18
N VAL A 428 -7.05 -9.86 8.31
CA VAL A 428 -8.01 -8.88 8.81
C VAL A 428 -8.34 -7.88 7.71
N ALA A 429 -9.25 -6.96 7.98
CA ALA A 429 -9.60 -5.89 7.06
C ALA A 429 -9.30 -4.52 7.67
N ALA A 430 -8.81 -3.59 6.88
CA ALA A 430 -8.88 -2.17 7.21
C ALA A 430 -10.33 -1.73 7.09
N THR A 431 -10.88 -1.12 8.14
CA THR A 431 -12.28 -0.70 8.20
C THR A 431 -12.39 0.78 8.49
N LEU A 432 -13.36 1.41 7.87
CA LEU A 432 -13.74 2.78 8.16
C LEU A 432 -14.78 2.77 9.28
N VAL A 433 -14.49 3.44 10.39
CA VAL A 433 -15.33 3.46 11.59
C VAL A 433 -15.68 4.89 12.00
N THR A 434 -16.78 5.02 12.72
CA THR A 434 -17.27 6.27 13.32
C THR A 434 -18.01 5.98 14.63
N LEU A 435 -18.60 6.99 15.25
CA LEU A 435 -19.50 6.80 16.39
C LEU A 435 -20.98 6.77 15.94
N SER A 436 -21.83 6.12 16.71
CA SER A 436 -23.28 6.09 16.46
C SER A 436 -23.94 7.47 16.51
N SER A 437 -23.28 8.47 17.09
CA SER A 437 -23.72 9.86 17.17
C SER A 437 -23.32 10.71 15.97
N GLU A 438 -22.48 10.19 15.05
CA GLU A 438 -22.09 10.94 13.86
C GLU A 438 -23.33 11.20 12.99
N PRO A 439 -23.56 12.44 12.51
CA PRO A 439 -24.69 12.74 11.64
C PRO A 439 -24.70 11.89 10.38
N THR A 440 -25.86 11.37 10.00
CA THR A 440 -26.05 10.56 8.79
C THR A 440 -25.52 11.27 7.53
N GLU A 441 -25.73 12.58 7.42
CA GLU A 441 -25.24 13.40 6.32
C GLU A 441 -23.69 13.32 6.19
N ASN A 442 -22.97 13.42 7.30
CA ASN A 442 -21.50 13.28 7.29
C ASN A 442 -21.09 11.87 6.86
N VAL A 443 -21.80 10.85 7.33
CA VAL A 443 -21.55 9.45 6.93
C VAL A 443 -21.80 9.25 5.44
N GLU A 444 -22.87 9.79 4.89
CA GLU A 444 -23.16 9.77 3.46
C GLU A 444 -22.09 10.50 2.66
N ASN A 445 -21.64 11.65 3.11
CA ASN A 445 -20.56 12.42 2.46
C ASN A 445 -19.24 11.63 2.44
N ILE A 446 -18.85 11.01 3.57
CA ILE A 446 -17.66 10.15 3.64
C ILE A 446 -17.76 8.98 2.68
N LEU A 447 -18.91 8.28 2.68
CA LEU A 447 -19.11 7.12 1.82
C LEU A 447 -19.20 7.50 0.33
N ASN A 448 -19.72 8.69 0.02
CA ASN A 448 -19.68 9.25 -1.33
C ASN A 448 -18.27 9.51 -1.80
N LEU A 449 -17.38 10.05 -0.94
CA LEU A 449 -15.97 10.22 -1.30
C LEU A 449 -15.30 8.89 -1.56
N VAL A 450 -15.56 7.86 -0.74
CA VAL A 450 -14.91 6.54 -0.88
C VAL A 450 -15.51 5.74 -2.02
N PHE A 451 -16.84 5.59 -2.07
CA PHE A 451 -17.53 4.64 -2.96
C PHE A 451 -18.26 5.31 -4.13
N GLY A 452 -18.67 6.56 -3.98
CA GLY A 452 -19.27 7.34 -5.05
C GLY A 452 -18.24 7.89 -6.02
N LYS A 453 -17.03 8.15 -5.53
CA LYS A 453 -15.88 8.63 -6.32
C LYS A 453 -14.76 7.61 -6.45
N LEU A 454 -15.11 6.33 -6.44
CA LEU A 454 -14.16 5.22 -6.33
C LEU A 454 -13.09 5.22 -7.45
N ASP A 455 -13.43 5.67 -8.65
CA ASP A 455 -12.46 5.78 -9.75
C ASP A 455 -11.35 6.79 -9.44
N TYR A 456 -11.71 7.93 -8.86
CA TYR A 456 -10.72 8.94 -8.44
C TYR A 456 -9.87 8.45 -7.26
N VAL A 457 -10.48 7.74 -6.30
CA VAL A 457 -9.75 7.13 -5.18
C VAL A 457 -8.72 6.11 -5.67
N ARG A 458 -9.09 5.33 -6.69
CA ARG A 458 -8.19 4.34 -7.32
C ARG A 458 -7.03 5.00 -8.05
N LEU A 459 -7.26 6.13 -8.68
CA LEU A 459 -6.20 6.93 -9.30
C LEU A 459 -5.27 7.57 -8.27
N GLY A 460 -5.79 7.90 -7.08
CA GLY A 460 -5.04 8.56 -6.02
C GLY A 460 -4.27 7.63 -5.09
N SER A 461 -4.54 6.32 -5.09
CA SER A 461 -3.89 5.36 -4.20
C SER A 461 -3.95 3.94 -4.74
N PRO A 462 -2.82 3.20 -4.80
CA PRO A 462 -2.80 1.80 -5.24
C PRO A 462 -3.78 0.92 -4.45
N ILE A 463 -3.91 1.15 -3.15
CA ILE A 463 -4.83 0.40 -2.30
C ILE A 463 -6.29 0.69 -2.62
N GLY A 464 -6.60 1.86 -3.19
CA GLY A 464 -7.93 2.20 -3.67
C GLY A 464 -8.46 1.20 -4.71
N ALA A 465 -7.56 0.55 -5.44
CA ALA A 465 -7.92 -0.51 -6.38
C ALA A 465 -8.51 -1.76 -5.71
N LEU A 466 -8.29 -1.97 -4.41
CA LEU A 466 -8.88 -3.06 -3.63
C LEU A 466 -10.20 -2.67 -2.96
N ILE A 467 -10.56 -1.39 -2.96
CA ILE A 467 -11.82 -0.92 -2.41
C ILE A 467 -12.95 -1.24 -3.39
N SER A 468 -13.97 -1.92 -2.91
CA SER A 468 -15.10 -2.36 -3.73
C SER A 468 -16.40 -2.36 -2.94
N ARG A 469 -17.51 -2.03 -3.60
CA ARG A 469 -18.85 -2.14 -3.01
C ARG A 469 -19.21 -3.59 -2.69
N GLN A 470 -18.66 -4.57 -3.43
CA GLN A 470 -18.90 -5.99 -3.24
C GLN A 470 -18.25 -6.50 -1.95
N THR A 471 -17.13 -5.91 -1.55
CA THR A 471 -16.34 -6.34 -0.37
C THR A 471 -16.58 -5.48 0.88
N LYS A 472 -17.45 -4.47 0.80
CA LYS A 472 -17.73 -3.52 1.88
C LYS A 472 -18.13 -4.13 3.23
N ASN A 473 -18.66 -5.36 3.20
CA ASN A 473 -19.09 -6.09 4.39
C ASN A 473 -18.09 -7.17 4.84
N ASN A 474 -16.96 -7.33 4.18
CA ASN A 474 -16.02 -8.40 4.50
C ASN A 474 -15.35 -8.15 5.86
N GLY A 475 -15.43 -9.13 6.75
CA GLY A 475 -14.81 -9.07 8.07
C GLY A 475 -15.46 -8.07 9.05
N LEU A 476 -16.66 -7.59 8.79
CA LEU A 476 -17.37 -6.73 9.74
C LEU A 476 -17.83 -7.53 10.95
N THR A 477 -17.44 -7.09 12.14
CA THR A 477 -17.69 -7.77 13.41
C THR A 477 -18.36 -6.88 14.44
N ILE A 478 -18.54 -5.60 14.12
CA ILE A 478 -19.25 -4.62 14.96
C ILE A 478 -20.44 -4.05 14.19
N PRO A 479 -21.44 -3.46 14.90
CA PRO A 479 -22.62 -2.93 14.24
C PRO A 479 -22.31 -1.84 13.21
N THR A 480 -23.03 -1.83 12.11
CA THR A 480 -22.98 -0.78 11.09
C THR A 480 -23.64 0.52 11.57
N HIS A 481 -23.25 1.64 10.97
CA HIS A 481 -23.92 2.91 11.19
C HIS A 481 -25.17 2.98 10.31
N ILE A 482 -26.28 3.51 10.84
CA ILE A 482 -27.57 3.60 10.13
C ILE A 482 -27.45 4.37 8.79
N GLY A 483 -26.62 5.41 8.75
CA GLY A 483 -26.33 6.16 7.51
C GLY A 483 -25.56 5.34 6.48
N ALA A 484 -24.73 4.38 6.92
CA ALA A 484 -24.03 3.49 6.01
C ALA A 484 -24.98 2.47 5.38
N ASP A 485 -25.88 1.90 6.18
CA ASP A 485 -26.90 0.98 5.67
C ASP A 485 -27.77 1.66 4.62
N ALA A 486 -28.29 2.86 4.92
CA ALA A 486 -29.10 3.66 3.99
C ALA A 486 -28.35 4.02 2.70
N PHE A 487 -27.09 4.44 2.80
CA PHE A 487 -26.25 4.77 1.65
C PHE A 487 -26.10 3.59 0.68
N PHE A 488 -25.80 2.40 1.20
CA PHE A 488 -25.60 1.23 0.35
C PHE A 488 -26.91 0.63 -0.20
N GLU A 489 -28.03 0.80 0.48
CA GLU A 489 -29.35 0.44 -0.03
C GLU A 489 -29.73 1.32 -1.24
N ASN A 490 -29.53 2.63 -1.13
CA ASN A 490 -29.84 3.60 -2.20
C ASN A 490 -29.01 3.33 -3.47
N ILE A 491 -27.69 3.11 -3.34
CA ILE A 491 -26.83 2.81 -4.51
C ILE A 491 -27.18 1.46 -5.16
N SER A 492 -27.70 0.51 -4.39
CA SER A 492 -28.10 -0.80 -4.93
C SER A 492 -29.38 -0.70 -5.76
N SER A 493 -30.28 0.23 -5.43
CA SER A 493 -31.49 0.51 -6.20
C SER A 493 -31.20 1.24 -7.52
N ASP A 494 -30.27 2.21 -7.52
CA ASP A 494 -29.90 2.96 -8.72
C ASP A 494 -29.12 2.10 -9.75
N ALA A 495 -28.51 1.01 -9.33
CA ALA A 495 -27.82 0.08 -10.23
C ALA A 495 -28.77 -0.97 -10.85
N ALA A 496 -30.03 -1.02 -10.42
CA ALA A 496 -31.04 -1.96 -10.89
C ALA A 496 -32.05 -1.33 -11.90
N GLU A 497 -32.00 -0.01 -12.08
CA GLU A 497 -32.69 0.74 -13.14
C GLU A 497 -31.73 0.97 -14.34
#